data_deddcf8172b7df3152fdd9adb97a8ad0
#
_entry.id   deddcf8172b7df3152fdd9adb97a8ad0
#
_cell.length_a   1.000
_cell.length_b   1.000
_cell.length_c   1.000
_cell.angle_alpha   90.00
_cell.angle_beta   90.00
_cell.angle_gamma   90.00
#
_symmetry.space_group_name_H-M   'P 1'
#
loop_
_entity.id
_entity.type
_entity.pdbx_description
1 polymer ?
#
loop_
_entity_poly.entity_id
_entity_poly.type
_entity_poly.pdbx_seq_one_letter_code
_entity_poly.pdbx_strand_id
1 'polypeptide(L)'
;MDTLSVSGHKVHAPKGIGALFIRDSVRQTLCPPTWRHQERGLRPGTENTPYIVGLGVAAAQGQQKLRPRIAHIAALNRQLRAGLEELDGITLNSPDDAVGEIVNFSTGCINSQTFINYLNTRAVYVSGGSACDKGEPSHTLLAMGCADLTVRTALRVSFCADNTAEDVDALLAGVRDGLKELQHI
;
A
#
# COMPACT_ATOMS: atom_id res chain seq x y z
N MET A 1 5.05 12.67 -17.74
CA MET A 1 5.67 11.44 -17.21
C MET A 1 6.54 10.83 -18.30
N ASP A 2 7.80 10.58 -18.01
CA ASP A 2 8.79 10.12 -18.99
C ASP A 2 9.02 8.61 -18.90
N THR A 3 9.00 8.08 -17.68
CA THR A 3 9.07 6.64 -17.42
C THR A 3 8.11 6.26 -16.30
N LEU A 4 7.59 5.01 -16.34
CA LEU A 4 6.79 4.41 -15.28
C LEU A 4 7.09 2.92 -15.20
N SER A 5 7.48 2.45 -14.03
CA SER A 5 7.62 1.03 -13.75
C SER A 5 6.41 0.50 -12.97
N VAL A 6 5.94 -0.69 -13.34
CA VAL A 6 4.82 -1.37 -12.69
C VAL A 6 5.27 -2.77 -12.29
N SER A 7 5.07 -3.13 -11.01
CA SER A 7 5.24 -4.50 -10.52
C SER A 7 3.93 -5.27 -10.65
N GLY A 8 3.94 -6.35 -11.41
CA GLY A 8 2.72 -7.09 -11.75
C GLY A 8 1.96 -7.62 -10.53
N HIS A 9 2.67 -8.13 -9.50
CA HIS A 9 2.04 -8.66 -8.29
C HIS A 9 1.26 -7.61 -7.47
N LYS A 10 1.49 -6.31 -7.71
CA LYS A 10 0.73 -5.22 -7.06
C LYS A 10 -0.59 -4.91 -7.77
N VAL A 11 -0.80 -5.49 -8.94
CA VAL A 11 -2.04 -5.39 -9.73
C VAL A 11 -2.66 -6.77 -9.99
N HIS A 12 -2.42 -7.73 -9.08
CA HIS A 12 -2.95 -9.11 -9.12
C HIS A 12 -2.41 -10.00 -10.26
N ALA A 13 -1.30 -9.62 -10.89
CA ALA A 13 -0.58 -10.48 -11.82
C ALA A 13 0.40 -11.42 -11.07
N PRO A 14 0.96 -12.44 -11.73
CA PRO A 14 1.99 -13.29 -11.13
C PRO A 14 3.21 -12.51 -10.62
N LYS A 15 3.89 -13.03 -9.61
CA LYS A 15 5.21 -12.53 -9.19
C LYS A 15 6.23 -12.81 -10.30
N GLY A 16 7.20 -11.91 -10.48
CA GLY A 16 8.27 -12.07 -11.47
C GLY A 16 7.97 -11.44 -12.83
N ILE A 17 6.86 -10.73 -12.97
CA ILE A 17 6.52 -9.93 -14.15
C ILE A 17 6.22 -8.48 -13.76
N GLY A 18 6.50 -7.57 -14.67
CA GLY A 18 6.19 -6.15 -14.56
C GLY A 18 6.23 -5.48 -15.92
N ALA A 19 5.96 -4.20 -15.95
CA ALA A 19 6.02 -3.40 -17.16
C ALA A 19 6.80 -2.11 -16.92
N LEU A 20 7.49 -1.65 -17.96
CA LEU A 20 8.17 -0.36 -18.01
C LEU A 20 7.58 0.46 -19.16
N PHE A 21 6.93 1.56 -18.84
CA PHE A 21 6.56 2.58 -19.83
C PHE A 21 7.72 3.54 -20.01
N ILE A 22 8.01 3.87 -21.28
CA ILE A 22 9.02 4.85 -21.66
C ILE A 22 8.41 5.73 -22.74
N ARG A 23 8.41 7.05 -22.53
CA ARG A 23 7.98 8.01 -23.55
C ARG A 23 8.93 7.97 -24.74
N ASP A 24 8.42 8.04 -25.96
CA ASP A 24 9.23 7.92 -27.17
C ASP A 24 10.35 8.98 -27.27
N SER A 25 10.10 10.21 -26.81
CA SER A 25 11.13 11.26 -26.78
C SER A 25 12.32 10.94 -25.87
N VAL A 26 12.09 10.19 -24.80
CA VAL A 26 13.14 9.78 -23.84
C VAL A 26 13.84 8.51 -24.31
N ARG A 27 13.14 7.65 -25.04
CA ARG A 27 13.67 6.38 -25.49
C ARG A 27 14.95 6.53 -26.33
N GLN A 28 15.05 7.59 -27.11
CA GLN A 28 16.23 7.85 -27.97
C GLN A 28 17.49 8.21 -27.15
N THR A 29 17.31 8.69 -25.90
CA THR A 29 18.42 9.04 -25.01
C THR A 29 18.87 7.88 -24.12
N LEU A 30 18.09 6.79 -24.09
CA LEU A 30 18.46 5.60 -23.34
C LEU A 30 19.53 4.81 -24.10
N CYS A 31 20.61 4.48 -23.41
CA CYS A 31 21.59 3.50 -23.91
C CYS A 31 21.16 2.12 -23.41
N PRO A 32 20.42 1.33 -24.21
CA PRO A 32 20.07 0.00 -23.77
C PRO A 32 21.34 -0.85 -23.63
N PRO A 33 21.46 -1.66 -22.57
CA PRO A 33 22.65 -2.47 -22.32
C PRO A 33 22.80 -3.62 -23.32
N THR A 34 22.00 -3.65 -24.39
CA THR A 34 21.90 -4.82 -25.24
C THR A 34 21.84 -4.48 -26.72
N TRP A 35 22.42 -5.35 -27.50
CA TRP A 35 22.42 -5.44 -28.97
C TRP A 35 21.43 -6.50 -29.48
N ARG A 36 20.49 -6.94 -28.65
CA ARG A 36 19.46 -7.93 -29.01
C ARG A 36 18.13 -7.25 -29.27
N HIS A 37 17.17 -8.00 -29.84
CA HIS A 37 15.91 -7.44 -30.32
C HIS A 37 14.75 -7.53 -29.31
N GLN A 38 14.88 -8.38 -28.25
CA GLN A 38 13.81 -8.58 -27.28
C GLN A 38 13.47 -7.28 -26.56
N GLU A 39 12.19 -7.09 -26.24
CA GLU A 39 11.67 -5.89 -25.59
C GLU A 39 12.18 -4.60 -26.27
N ARG A 40 12.14 -4.56 -27.61
CA ARG A 40 12.61 -3.43 -28.42
C ARG A 40 14.08 -3.06 -28.16
N GLY A 41 14.92 -4.02 -27.81
CA GLY A 41 16.32 -3.84 -27.49
C GLY A 41 16.63 -3.36 -26.08
N LEU A 42 15.62 -3.19 -25.23
CA LEU A 42 15.79 -2.66 -23.86
C LEU A 42 16.08 -3.75 -22.82
N ARG A 43 15.58 -4.95 -23.04
CA ARG A 43 15.76 -6.05 -22.09
C ARG A 43 15.99 -7.36 -22.86
N PRO A 44 17.19 -7.94 -22.82
CA PRO A 44 17.50 -9.18 -23.53
C PRO A 44 16.96 -10.41 -22.78
N GLY A 45 16.89 -11.50 -23.51
CA GLY A 45 16.47 -12.80 -23.00
C GLY A 45 15.06 -13.17 -23.46
N THR A 46 14.76 -14.44 -23.41
CA THR A 46 13.46 -15.01 -23.81
C THR A 46 12.34 -14.37 -22.97
N GLU A 47 11.31 -13.92 -23.65
CA GLU A 47 10.13 -13.35 -22.99
C GLU A 47 9.38 -14.45 -22.24
N ASN A 48 8.95 -14.14 -21.01
CA ASN A 48 8.12 -15.02 -20.20
C ASN A 48 6.65 -14.88 -20.62
N THR A 49 6.31 -15.47 -21.76
CA THR A 49 4.97 -15.35 -22.37
C THR A 49 3.83 -15.70 -21.43
N PRO A 50 3.87 -16.79 -20.62
CA PRO A 50 2.80 -17.08 -19.68
C PRO A 50 2.56 -15.94 -18.68
N TYR A 51 3.61 -15.31 -18.16
CA TYR A 51 3.48 -14.23 -17.18
C TYR A 51 3.09 -12.91 -17.85
N ILE A 52 3.51 -12.68 -19.09
CA ILE A 52 3.07 -11.52 -19.89
C ILE A 52 1.55 -11.60 -20.10
N VAL A 53 1.03 -12.78 -20.47
CA VAL A 53 -0.41 -13.00 -20.62
C VAL A 53 -1.13 -12.76 -19.28
N GLY A 54 -0.58 -13.29 -18.17
CA GLY A 54 -1.13 -13.08 -16.83
C GLY A 54 -1.19 -11.59 -16.44
N LEU A 55 -0.15 -10.82 -16.76
CA LEU A 55 -0.14 -9.37 -16.55
C LEU A 55 -1.20 -8.67 -17.40
N GLY A 56 -1.35 -9.08 -18.68
CA GLY A 56 -2.36 -8.55 -19.59
C GLY A 56 -3.80 -8.77 -19.07
N VAL A 57 -4.08 -10.00 -18.59
CA VAL A 57 -5.38 -10.33 -17.99
C VAL A 57 -5.64 -9.48 -16.73
N ALA A 58 -4.66 -9.38 -15.85
CA ALA A 58 -4.79 -8.57 -14.62
C ALA A 58 -5.05 -7.08 -14.94
N ALA A 59 -4.35 -6.53 -15.93
CA ALA A 59 -4.54 -5.15 -16.38
C ALA A 59 -5.96 -4.94 -16.96
N ALA A 60 -6.43 -5.84 -17.81
CA ALA A 60 -7.77 -5.76 -18.40
C ALA A 60 -8.88 -5.83 -17.35
N GLN A 61 -8.79 -6.78 -16.40
CA GLN A 61 -9.74 -6.91 -15.30
C GLN A 61 -9.70 -5.69 -14.37
N GLY A 62 -8.49 -5.19 -14.06
CA GLY A 62 -8.30 -3.99 -13.25
C GLY A 62 -8.96 -2.77 -13.87
N GLN A 63 -8.82 -2.59 -15.19
CA GLN A 63 -9.45 -1.47 -15.91
C GLN A 63 -10.99 -1.55 -15.88
N GLN A 64 -11.56 -2.73 -16.10
CA GLN A 64 -13.01 -2.92 -16.10
C GLN A 64 -13.65 -2.59 -14.74
N LYS A 65 -12.97 -2.94 -13.65
CA LYS A 65 -13.47 -2.78 -12.27
C LYS A 65 -12.97 -1.49 -11.59
N LEU A 66 -12.21 -0.66 -12.29
CA LEU A 66 -11.49 0.47 -11.67
C LEU A 66 -12.43 1.46 -10.96
N ARG A 67 -13.45 1.97 -11.67
CA ARG A 67 -14.36 2.99 -11.11
C ARG A 67 -15.17 2.50 -9.90
N PRO A 68 -15.88 1.34 -9.97
CA PRO A 68 -16.61 0.83 -8.81
C PRO A 68 -15.68 0.50 -7.64
N ARG A 69 -14.48 -0.02 -7.90
CA ARG A 69 -13.46 -0.28 -6.87
C ARG A 69 -13.02 1.00 -6.15
N ILE A 70 -12.72 2.06 -6.89
CA ILE A 70 -12.34 3.35 -6.30
C ILE A 70 -13.47 3.89 -5.42
N ALA A 71 -14.71 3.87 -5.88
CA ALA A 71 -15.85 4.37 -5.12
C ALA A 71 -16.08 3.55 -3.83
N HIS A 72 -15.96 2.22 -3.91
CA HIS A 72 -16.08 1.32 -2.78
C HIS A 72 -14.98 1.59 -1.73
N ILE A 73 -13.73 1.58 -2.15
CA ILE A 73 -12.58 1.83 -1.27
C ILE A 73 -12.66 3.23 -0.64
N ALA A 74 -13.09 4.24 -1.39
CA ALA A 74 -13.28 5.58 -0.85
C ALA A 74 -14.36 5.62 0.25
N ALA A 75 -15.39 4.78 0.17
CA ALA A 75 -16.39 4.67 1.25
C ALA A 75 -15.78 4.05 2.51
N LEU A 76 -15.04 2.95 2.38
CA LEU A 76 -14.34 2.30 3.50
C LEU A 76 -13.30 3.22 4.15
N ASN A 77 -12.55 3.96 3.33
CA ASN A 77 -11.57 4.95 3.81
C ASN A 77 -12.24 6.04 4.66
N ARG A 78 -13.37 6.59 4.17
CA ARG A 78 -14.13 7.59 4.94
C ARG A 78 -14.65 7.03 6.26
N GLN A 79 -15.20 5.81 6.26
CA GLN A 79 -15.67 5.14 7.48
C GLN A 79 -14.52 4.97 8.49
N LEU A 80 -13.36 4.48 8.03
CA LEU A 80 -12.19 4.31 8.88
C LEU A 80 -11.71 5.64 9.48
N ARG A 81 -11.55 6.67 8.64
CA ARG A 81 -11.10 7.99 9.10
C ARG A 81 -12.05 8.56 10.15
N ALA A 82 -13.36 8.57 9.86
CA ALA A 82 -14.36 9.06 10.82
C ALA A 82 -14.31 8.31 12.15
N GLY A 83 -14.20 6.96 12.14
CA GLY A 83 -14.09 6.19 13.36
C GLY A 83 -12.77 6.38 14.12
N LEU A 84 -11.66 6.65 13.41
CA LEU A 84 -10.37 6.97 14.05
C LEU A 84 -10.37 8.37 14.69
N GLU A 85 -11.04 9.35 14.09
CA GLU A 85 -11.18 10.71 14.61
C GLU A 85 -11.99 10.77 15.92
N GLU A 86 -12.84 9.78 16.19
CA GLU A 86 -13.58 9.63 17.45
C GLU A 86 -12.73 9.08 18.61
N LEU A 87 -11.51 8.60 18.33
CA LEU A 87 -10.63 7.99 19.32
C LEU A 87 -9.56 8.96 19.80
N ASP A 88 -9.52 9.19 21.12
CA ASP A 88 -8.54 10.06 21.73
C ASP A 88 -7.10 9.56 21.51
N GLY A 89 -6.19 10.47 21.21
CA GLY A 89 -4.77 10.18 21.03
C GLY A 89 -4.38 9.66 19.65
N ILE A 90 -5.33 9.43 18.75
CA ILE A 90 -5.05 9.04 17.37
C ILE A 90 -4.63 10.27 16.54
N THR A 91 -3.61 10.09 15.72
CA THR A 91 -3.18 11.08 14.72
C THR A 91 -3.26 10.46 13.33
N LEU A 92 -4.04 11.04 12.44
CA LEU A 92 -4.05 10.66 11.01
C LEU A 92 -2.81 11.26 10.33
N ASN A 93 -1.96 10.38 9.78
CA ASN A 93 -0.74 10.79 9.07
C ASN A 93 -0.97 10.93 7.57
N SER A 94 -1.96 10.23 7.02
CA SER A 94 -2.36 10.35 5.61
C SER A 94 -3.14 11.63 5.39
N PRO A 95 -2.69 12.55 4.51
CA PRO A 95 -3.45 13.75 4.17
C PRO A 95 -4.78 13.42 3.48
N ASP A 96 -5.68 14.40 3.40
CA ASP A 96 -7.04 14.20 2.86
C ASP A 96 -7.06 13.91 1.36
N ASP A 97 -6.06 14.39 0.63
CA ASP A 97 -5.86 14.18 -0.80
C ASP A 97 -5.00 12.94 -1.13
N ALA A 98 -4.67 12.12 -0.13
CA ALA A 98 -3.95 10.86 -0.34
C ALA A 98 -4.77 9.84 -1.14
N VAL A 99 -4.09 8.86 -1.72
CA VAL A 99 -4.77 7.73 -2.38
C VAL A 99 -5.69 7.00 -1.40
N GLY A 100 -6.90 6.69 -1.84
CA GLY A 100 -7.93 6.09 -0.98
C GLY A 100 -7.60 4.70 -0.45
N GLU A 101 -6.73 3.97 -1.13
CA GLU A 101 -6.33 2.61 -0.79
C GLU A 101 -5.48 2.49 0.49
N ILE A 102 -4.92 3.59 0.99
CA ILE A 102 -4.02 3.56 2.15
C ILE A 102 -4.42 4.62 3.16
N VAL A 103 -4.54 4.20 4.43
CA VAL A 103 -4.65 5.09 5.58
C VAL A 103 -3.49 4.78 6.53
N ASN A 104 -2.72 5.79 6.88
CA ASN A 104 -1.71 5.72 7.91
C ASN A 104 -2.14 6.59 9.09
N PHE A 105 -2.08 6.02 10.28
CA PHE A 105 -2.38 6.72 11.53
C PHE A 105 -1.44 6.26 12.63
N SER A 106 -1.28 7.06 13.67
CA SER A 106 -0.45 6.75 14.83
C SER A 106 -1.28 6.76 16.10
N THR A 107 -0.99 5.84 17.02
CA THR A 107 -1.66 5.75 18.33
C THR A 107 -1.08 6.70 19.37
N GLY A 108 0.12 7.24 19.09
CA GLY A 108 0.79 8.18 20.00
C GLY A 108 1.31 7.58 21.30
N CYS A 109 0.96 6.35 21.64
CA CYS A 109 1.28 5.79 22.95
C CYS A 109 1.64 4.30 22.95
N ILE A 110 1.42 3.56 21.87
CA ILE A 110 1.68 2.11 21.81
C ILE A 110 2.59 1.81 20.61
N ASN A 111 3.66 1.06 20.84
CA ASN A 111 4.57 0.65 19.76
C ASN A 111 3.81 -0.11 18.67
N SER A 112 4.07 0.23 17.40
CA SER A 112 3.37 -0.32 16.24
C SER A 112 3.44 -1.85 16.18
N GLN A 113 4.57 -2.47 16.48
CA GLN A 113 4.70 -3.93 16.45
C GLN A 113 3.87 -4.61 17.55
N THR A 114 3.82 -4.02 18.75
CA THR A 114 2.96 -4.51 19.84
C THR A 114 1.48 -4.44 19.42
N PHE A 115 1.09 -3.32 18.81
CA PHE A 115 -0.30 -3.14 18.35
C PHE A 115 -0.67 -4.11 17.22
N ILE A 116 0.23 -4.30 16.24
CA ILE A 116 0.05 -5.27 15.14
C ILE A 116 -0.13 -6.68 15.70
N ASN A 117 0.72 -7.09 16.63
CA ASN A 117 0.60 -8.42 17.26
C ASN A 117 -0.74 -8.61 17.96
N TYR A 118 -1.21 -7.58 18.67
CA TYR A 118 -2.51 -7.59 19.33
C TYR A 118 -3.67 -7.71 18.31
N LEU A 119 -3.67 -6.93 17.25
CA LEU A 119 -4.67 -7.00 16.18
C LEU A 119 -4.65 -8.37 15.48
N ASN A 120 -3.47 -8.95 15.27
CA ASN A 120 -3.35 -10.29 14.69
C ASN A 120 -4.07 -11.37 15.54
N THR A 121 -4.08 -11.25 16.86
CA THR A 121 -4.85 -12.18 17.73
C THR A 121 -6.35 -12.11 17.53
N ARG A 122 -6.83 -11.02 16.92
CA ARG A 122 -8.23 -10.76 16.57
C ARG A 122 -8.54 -10.97 15.09
N ALA A 123 -7.63 -11.60 14.35
CA ALA A 123 -7.69 -11.81 12.89
C ALA A 123 -7.80 -10.49 12.08
N VAL A 124 -7.31 -9.38 12.63
CA VAL A 124 -7.19 -8.09 11.94
C VAL A 124 -5.73 -7.85 11.55
N TYR A 125 -5.47 -7.79 10.25
CA TYR A 125 -4.11 -7.74 9.71
C TYR A 125 -3.81 -6.36 9.12
N VAL A 126 -2.91 -5.65 9.77
CA VAL A 126 -2.38 -4.34 9.35
C VAL A 126 -0.85 -4.37 9.30
N SER A 127 -0.22 -3.29 8.93
CA SER A 127 1.23 -3.21 8.80
C SER A 127 1.75 -1.93 9.48
N GLY A 128 2.99 -1.96 10.00
CA GLY A 128 3.64 -0.78 10.56
C GLY A 128 4.31 0.09 9.49
N GLY A 129 4.61 -0.49 8.31
CA GLY A 129 5.35 0.21 7.26
C GLY A 129 5.38 -0.54 5.95
N SER A 130 6.41 -0.33 5.15
CA SER A 130 6.65 -1.09 3.92
C SER A 130 7.04 -2.54 4.25
N ALA A 131 6.59 -3.48 3.44
CA ALA A 131 6.99 -4.90 3.57
C ALA A 131 8.51 -5.12 3.41
N CYS A 132 9.23 -4.15 2.85
CA CYS A 132 10.68 -4.21 2.65
C CYS A 132 11.49 -3.68 3.85
N ASP A 133 10.87 -2.97 4.79
CA ASP A 133 11.58 -2.21 5.83
C ASP A 133 11.97 -3.04 7.06
N LYS A 134 11.64 -4.34 7.11
CA LYS A 134 12.09 -5.30 8.15
C LYS A 134 12.08 -4.77 9.59
N GLY A 135 11.11 -3.92 9.94
CA GLY A 135 11.01 -3.32 11.28
C GLY A 135 11.75 -2.00 11.47
N GLU A 136 12.39 -1.46 10.43
CA GLU A 136 12.98 -0.13 10.47
C GLU A 136 11.89 0.96 10.51
N PRO A 137 12.16 2.13 11.11
CA PRO A 137 11.25 3.25 11.11
C PRO A 137 10.87 3.68 9.69
N SER A 138 9.63 4.08 9.48
CA SER A 138 9.15 4.52 8.16
C SER A 138 9.93 5.74 7.67
N HIS A 139 10.81 5.55 6.69
CA HIS A 139 11.54 6.64 6.05
C HIS A 139 10.61 7.69 5.41
N THR A 140 9.40 7.28 5.00
CA THR A 140 8.38 8.19 4.46
C THR A 140 7.88 9.15 5.54
N LEU A 141 7.49 8.65 6.71
CA LEU A 141 7.04 9.50 7.81
C LEU A 141 8.18 10.41 8.34
N LEU A 142 9.41 9.90 8.38
CA LEU A 142 10.58 10.70 8.72
C LEU A 142 10.80 11.83 7.71
N ALA A 143 10.70 11.55 6.41
CA ALA A 143 10.82 12.54 5.35
C ALA A 143 9.69 13.58 5.37
N MET A 144 8.51 13.21 5.87
CA MET A 144 7.39 14.13 6.13
C MET A 144 7.60 15.00 7.37
N GLY A 145 8.68 14.80 8.14
CA GLY A 145 8.97 15.54 9.36
C GLY A 145 8.14 15.11 10.57
N CYS A 146 7.57 13.91 10.55
CA CYS A 146 6.84 13.39 11.70
C CYS A 146 7.75 13.16 12.90
N ALA A 147 7.25 13.42 14.10
CA ALA A 147 7.98 13.18 15.35
C ALA A 147 8.29 11.68 15.53
N ASP A 148 9.37 11.34 16.22
CA ASP A 148 9.80 9.97 16.47
C ASP A 148 8.68 9.11 17.08
N LEU A 149 7.95 9.63 18.06
CA LEU A 149 6.82 8.94 18.67
C LEU A 149 5.71 8.61 17.66
N THR A 150 5.38 9.53 16.77
CA THR A 150 4.42 9.31 15.66
C THR A 150 4.89 8.17 14.76
N VAL A 151 6.16 8.17 14.37
CA VAL A 151 6.73 7.14 13.50
C VAL A 151 6.71 5.76 14.16
N ARG A 152 7.08 5.67 15.45
CA ARG A 152 7.16 4.41 16.21
C ARG A 152 5.80 3.81 16.58
N THR A 153 4.75 4.61 16.54
CA THR A 153 3.38 4.21 16.88
C THR A 153 2.46 4.14 15.65
N ALA A 154 3.04 4.27 14.45
CA ALA A 154 2.29 4.32 13.19
C ALA A 154 1.80 2.93 12.75
N LEU A 155 0.57 2.89 12.28
CA LEU A 155 -0.08 1.74 11.66
C LEU A 155 -0.52 2.12 10.24
N ARG A 156 -0.33 1.20 9.29
CA ARG A 156 -0.78 1.36 7.92
C ARG A 156 -1.88 0.36 7.59
N VAL A 157 -3.04 0.87 7.26
CA VAL A 157 -4.16 0.13 6.70
C VAL A 157 -4.10 0.20 5.19
N SER A 158 -4.29 -0.93 4.51
CA SER A 158 -4.34 -1.02 3.06
C SER A 158 -5.63 -1.71 2.64
N PHE A 159 -6.42 -1.04 1.82
CA PHE A 159 -7.69 -1.55 1.32
C PHE A 159 -7.55 -2.24 -0.03
N CYS A 160 -8.37 -3.24 -0.25
CA CYS A 160 -8.61 -3.86 -1.55
C CYS A 160 -10.12 -3.92 -1.84
N ALA A 161 -10.48 -4.41 -3.03
CA ALA A 161 -11.88 -4.47 -3.45
C ALA A 161 -12.73 -5.47 -2.65
N ASP A 162 -12.08 -6.41 -1.94
CA ASP A 162 -12.76 -7.49 -1.22
C ASP A 162 -13.03 -7.12 0.26
N ASN A 163 -12.47 -5.98 0.74
CA ASN A 163 -12.77 -5.51 2.08
C ASN A 163 -14.21 -5.02 2.19
N THR A 164 -14.77 -5.16 3.38
CA THR A 164 -16.15 -4.79 3.71
C THR A 164 -16.22 -3.71 4.81
N ALA A 165 -17.40 -3.18 5.05
CA ALA A 165 -17.63 -2.25 6.15
C ALA A 165 -17.38 -2.92 7.51
N GLU A 166 -17.72 -4.21 7.63
CA GLU A 166 -17.51 -5.02 8.82
C GLU A 166 -16.02 -5.21 9.13
N ASP A 167 -15.15 -5.30 8.11
CA ASP A 167 -13.69 -5.33 8.32
C ASP A 167 -13.20 -4.02 8.96
N VAL A 168 -13.75 -2.89 8.53
CA VAL A 168 -13.44 -1.58 9.11
C VAL A 168 -13.92 -1.50 10.56
N ASP A 169 -15.14 -1.97 10.85
CA ASP A 169 -15.69 -1.99 12.19
C ASP A 169 -14.86 -2.88 13.12
N ALA A 170 -14.42 -4.05 12.64
CA ALA A 170 -13.54 -4.94 13.37
C ALA A 170 -12.18 -4.29 13.70
N LEU A 171 -11.61 -3.57 12.75
CA LEU A 171 -10.38 -2.82 12.97
C LEU A 171 -10.59 -1.71 14.02
N LEU A 172 -11.64 -0.90 13.88
CA LEU A 172 -11.95 0.19 14.82
C LEU A 172 -12.21 -0.34 16.25
N ALA A 173 -12.92 -1.46 16.38
CA ALA A 173 -13.10 -2.13 17.65
C ALA A 173 -11.76 -2.59 18.25
N GLY A 174 -10.91 -3.23 17.42
CA GLY A 174 -9.58 -3.67 17.83
C GLY A 174 -8.67 -2.50 18.23
N VAL A 175 -8.76 -1.36 17.55
CA VAL A 175 -8.00 -0.15 17.91
C VAL A 175 -8.50 0.41 19.25
N ARG A 176 -9.81 0.54 19.43
CA ARG A 176 -10.42 1.04 20.67
C ARG A 176 -10.06 0.17 21.88
N ASP A 177 -10.10 -1.15 21.72
CA ASP A 177 -9.77 -2.09 22.79
C ASP A 177 -8.26 -2.07 23.07
N GLY A 178 -7.42 -2.07 22.02
CA GLY A 178 -5.98 -2.03 22.16
C GLY A 178 -5.46 -0.80 22.89
N LEU A 179 -6.07 0.37 22.65
CA LEU A 179 -5.75 1.60 23.39
C LEU A 179 -6.00 1.49 24.90
N LYS A 180 -6.93 0.63 25.33
CA LYS A 180 -7.27 0.42 26.74
C LYS A 180 -6.46 -0.70 27.40
N GLU A 181 -6.16 -1.76 26.63
CA GLU A 181 -5.61 -3.01 27.16
C GLU A 181 -4.07 -3.07 27.09
N LEU A 182 -3.45 -2.36 26.13
CA LEU A 182 -2.02 -2.45 25.91
C LEU A 182 -1.24 -1.44 26.76
N GLN A 183 0.00 -1.82 27.10
CA GLN A 183 0.90 -0.94 27.82
C GLN A 183 1.36 0.21 26.93
N HIS A 184 1.23 1.43 27.43
CA HIS A 184 1.75 2.66 26.81
C HIS A 184 3.25 2.77 26.97
N ILE A 185 3.93 3.35 25.97
CA ILE A 185 5.38 3.65 25.98
C ILE A 185 5.65 5.08 26.42
#